data_c3d2b2212d1e9f6688d02c4fcb33ba65
#
_entry.id   c3d2b2212d1e9f6688d02c4fcb33ba65
#
_cell.length_a   1.000
_cell.length_b   1.000
_cell.length_c   1.000
_cell.angle_alpha   90.00
_cell.angle_beta   90.00
_cell.angle_gamma   90.00
#
_symmetry.space_group_name_H-M   'P 1'
#
loop_
_entity.id
_entity.type
_entity.pdbx_description
1 polymer ?
#
loop_
_entity_poly.entity_id
_entity_poly.type
_entity_poly.pdbx_seq_one_letter_code
_entity_poly.pdbx_strand_id
1 'polypeptide(L)'
;MTNIRRELVIEFLQKYHPSSVTELRSRLAVEGIRSNDEDLLSIIEELQRDGEIRLLTPVSLDSFPRFLADISYSWWIHVTVLVSFAEILLVLYNVQSPFFGSLRLLFGLGLLGFLPGYATVQILFPKDQLDLLEQILLSIFLSIIVSIALGVVLGAGYFFNPSSGVLLSSTYAIAASVLAGYRRYSMFRASRKRKFRSV
;
A
#
# COMPACT_ATOMS: atom_id res chain seq x y z
N MET A 1 -5.59 -33.97 25.33
CA MET A 1 -5.62 -32.74 24.55
C MET A 1 -5.14 -31.64 25.47
N THR A 2 -3.90 -31.22 25.34
CA THR A 2 -3.29 -30.19 26.23
C THR A 2 -3.73 -28.83 25.69
N ASN A 3 -4.71 -28.25 26.38
CA ASN A 3 -5.16 -26.91 26.04
C ASN A 3 -4.01 -25.94 26.34
N ILE A 4 -3.39 -25.37 25.29
CA ILE A 4 -2.28 -24.44 25.43
C ILE A 4 -2.85 -23.17 26.06
N ARG A 5 -2.32 -22.79 27.23
CA ARG A 5 -2.74 -21.55 27.89
C ARG A 5 -2.20 -20.34 27.14
N ARG A 6 -3.07 -19.37 26.88
CA ARG A 6 -2.74 -18.07 26.26
C ARG A 6 -1.49 -17.42 26.89
N GLU A 7 -1.40 -17.44 28.22
CA GLU A 7 -0.28 -16.89 29.00
C GLU A 7 1.07 -17.50 28.61
N LEU A 8 1.09 -18.80 28.34
CA LEU A 8 2.28 -19.56 27.95
C LEU A 8 2.77 -19.14 26.55
N VAL A 9 1.83 -18.90 25.61
CA VAL A 9 2.16 -18.40 24.27
C VAL A 9 2.75 -16.99 24.36
N ILE A 10 2.21 -16.12 25.21
CA ILE A 10 2.73 -14.76 25.42
C ILE A 10 4.14 -14.82 26.01
N GLU A 11 4.38 -15.65 27.01
CA GLU A 11 5.71 -15.82 27.62
C GLU A 11 6.74 -16.28 26.59
N PHE A 12 6.38 -17.26 25.72
CA PHE A 12 7.25 -17.73 24.64
C PHE A 12 7.51 -16.67 23.59
N LEU A 13 6.50 -15.87 23.23
CA LEU A 13 6.65 -14.76 22.29
C LEU A 13 7.57 -13.68 22.84
N GLN A 14 7.49 -13.39 24.14
CA GLN A 14 8.36 -12.41 24.80
C GLN A 14 9.80 -12.91 25.00
N LYS A 15 9.96 -14.20 25.33
CA LYS A 15 11.27 -14.81 25.61
C LYS A 15 12.09 -15.08 24.35
N TYR A 16 11.45 -15.60 23.32
CA TYR A 16 12.17 -16.13 22.13
C TYR A 16 12.01 -15.27 20.87
N HIS A 17 11.09 -14.29 20.87
CA HIS A 17 10.80 -13.42 19.73
C HIS A 17 10.76 -14.15 18.38
N PRO A 18 10.00 -15.25 18.24
CA PRO A 18 10.00 -16.07 17.04
C PRO A 18 9.59 -15.23 15.81
N SER A 19 10.24 -15.47 14.68
CA SER A 19 9.99 -14.75 13.44
C SER A 19 8.79 -15.30 12.66
N SER A 20 8.33 -16.49 12.99
CA SER A 20 7.20 -17.17 12.33
C SER A 20 6.46 -18.11 13.28
N VAL A 21 5.20 -18.44 12.93
CA VAL A 21 4.39 -19.41 13.68
C VAL A 21 5.05 -20.79 13.67
N THR A 22 5.71 -21.14 12.57
CA THR A 22 6.45 -22.41 12.45
C THR A 22 7.64 -22.48 13.42
N GLU A 23 8.34 -21.37 13.61
CA GLU A 23 9.44 -21.28 14.58
C GLU A 23 8.89 -21.34 16.01
N LEU A 24 7.81 -20.64 16.32
CA LEU A 24 7.13 -20.72 17.61
C LEU A 24 6.75 -22.16 17.94
N ARG A 25 6.14 -22.87 16.98
CA ARG A 25 5.77 -24.27 17.12
C ARG A 25 6.98 -25.17 17.39
N SER A 26 8.07 -24.99 16.64
CA SER A 26 9.29 -25.77 16.83
C SER A 26 9.89 -25.57 18.23
N ARG A 27 9.86 -24.35 18.76
CA ARG A 27 10.31 -24.02 20.12
C ARG A 27 9.43 -24.65 21.20
N LEU A 28 8.11 -24.57 21.03
CA LEU A 28 7.15 -25.22 21.94
C LEU A 28 7.35 -26.75 21.95
N ALA A 29 7.60 -27.33 20.79
CA ALA A 29 7.86 -28.77 20.67
C ALA A 29 9.16 -29.22 21.37
N VAL A 30 10.22 -28.40 21.36
CA VAL A 30 11.49 -28.67 22.07
C VAL A 30 11.26 -28.70 23.58
N GLU A 31 10.36 -27.87 24.12
CA GLU A 31 9.99 -27.89 25.55
C GLU A 31 8.89 -28.92 25.90
N GLY A 32 8.58 -29.83 24.97
CA GLY A 32 7.65 -30.94 25.21
C GLY A 32 6.16 -30.56 25.08
N ILE A 33 5.86 -29.31 24.67
CA ILE A 33 4.48 -28.83 24.48
C ILE A 33 4.04 -29.14 23.06
N ARG A 34 3.26 -30.20 22.88
CA ARG A 34 2.66 -30.54 21.59
C ARG A 34 1.43 -29.67 21.36
N SER A 35 1.49 -28.78 20.40
CA SER A 35 0.38 -27.93 19.96
C SER A 35 -0.24 -28.44 18.67
N ASN A 36 -1.56 -28.41 18.59
CA ASN A 36 -2.23 -28.53 17.31
C ASN A 36 -2.12 -27.18 16.57
N ASP A 37 -1.97 -27.20 15.26
CA ASP A 37 -1.81 -25.98 14.45
C ASP A 37 -3.06 -25.07 14.54
N GLU A 38 -4.24 -25.68 14.62
CA GLU A 38 -5.50 -24.94 14.73
C GLU A 38 -5.64 -24.21 16.07
N ASP A 39 -5.28 -24.88 17.17
CA ASP A 39 -5.33 -24.27 18.52
C ASP A 39 -4.33 -23.11 18.65
N LEU A 40 -3.12 -23.29 18.08
CA LEU A 40 -2.09 -22.25 18.10
C LEU A 40 -2.46 -21.03 17.25
N LEU A 41 -3.04 -21.25 16.07
CA LEU A 41 -3.52 -20.18 15.21
C LEU A 41 -4.68 -19.41 15.86
N SER A 42 -5.63 -20.11 16.48
CA SER A 42 -6.76 -19.46 17.16
C SER A 42 -6.31 -18.55 18.31
N ILE A 43 -5.32 -18.99 19.10
CA ILE A 43 -4.73 -18.17 20.18
C ILE A 43 -3.99 -16.95 19.62
N ILE A 44 -3.23 -17.12 18.52
CA ILE A 44 -2.53 -16.02 17.88
C ILE A 44 -3.50 -14.98 17.29
N GLU A 45 -4.61 -15.43 16.68
CA GLU A 45 -5.66 -14.54 16.19
C GLU A 45 -6.36 -13.79 17.32
N GLU A 46 -6.62 -14.45 18.44
CA GLU A 46 -7.18 -13.83 19.64
C GLU A 46 -6.24 -12.75 20.19
N LEU A 47 -4.95 -13.06 20.37
CA LEU A 47 -3.93 -12.11 20.82
C LEU A 47 -3.77 -10.92 19.85
N GLN A 48 -3.93 -11.15 18.57
CA GLN A 48 -3.92 -10.08 17.56
C GLN A 48 -5.17 -9.20 17.67
N ARG A 49 -6.35 -9.80 17.88
CA ARG A 49 -7.62 -9.08 18.07
C ARG A 49 -7.60 -8.20 19.32
N ASP A 50 -7.00 -8.70 20.39
CA ASP A 50 -6.84 -7.98 21.65
C ASP A 50 -5.72 -6.92 21.60
N GLY A 51 -4.96 -6.86 20.49
CA GLY A 51 -3.88 -5.89 20.27
C GLY A 51 -2.59 -6.17 21.04
N GLU A 52 -2.49 -7.32 21.72
CA GLU A 52 -1.31 -7.72 22.48
C GLU A 52 -0.13 -8.09 21.59
N ILE A 53 -0.40 -8.63 20.39
CA ILE A 53 0.60 -8.94 19.39
C ILE A 53 0.24 -8.31 18.04
N ARG A 54 1.27 -7.89 17.29
CA ARG A 54 1.12 -7.51 15.88
C ARG A 54 1.85 -8.52 15.02
N LEU A 55 1.09 -9.27 14.24
CA LEU A 55 1.66 -10.16 13.24
C LEU A 55 2.35 -9.32 12.17
N LEU A 56 3.67 -9.42 12.12
CA LEU A 56 4.44 -8.87 11.02
C LEU A 56 4.51 -9.95 9.94
N THR A 57 3.76 -9.80 8.87
CA THR A 57 3.90 -10.69 7.71
C THR A 57 5.37 -10.72 7.27
N PRO A 58 5.95 -11.93 7.06
CA PRO A 58 7.31 -12.07 6.58
C PRO A 58 7.35 -11.69 5.10
N VAL A 59 7.32 -10.39 4.80
CA VAL A 59 7.64 -9.95 3.46
C VAL A 59 9.14 -10.05 3.33
N SER A 60 9.61 -10.87 2.41
CA SER A 60 11.00 -10.90 1.95
C SER A 60 11.28 -9.60 1.18
N LEU A 61 11.29 -8.47 1.92
CA LEU A 61 11.51 -7.12 1.39
C LEU A 61 13.01 -6.89 1.13
N ASP A 62 13.66 -7.86 0.47
CA ASP A 62 15.09 -7.75 0.19
C ASP A 62 15.39 -6.72 -0.90
N SER A 63 14.40 -6.40 -1.75
CA SER A 63 14.57 -5.43 -2.82
C SER A 63 13.29 -4.65 -3.10
N PHE A 64 13.44 -3.36 -3.48
CA PHE A 64 12.33 -2.50 -3.87
C PHE A 64 11.50 -3.04 -5.05
N PRO A 65 12.08 -3.63 -6.11
CA PRO A 65 11.29 -4.23 -7.19
C PRO A 65 10.37 -5.37 -6.73
N ARG A 66 10.80 -6.19 -5.78
CA ARG A 66 9.95 -7.25 -5.21
C ARG A 66 8.79 -6.67 -4.39
N PHE A 67 9.04 -5.59 -3.65
CA PHE A 67 7.97 -4.87 -2.95
C PHE A 67 6.93 -4.30 -3.92
N LEU A 68 7.38 -3.73 -5.06
CA LEU A 68 6.47 -3.25 -6.10
C LEU A 68 5.69 -4.38 -6.78
N ALA A 69 6.29 -5.54 -6.97
CA ALA A 69 5.64 -6.70 -7.58
C ALA A 69 4.61 -7.38 -6.67
N ASP A 70 4.68 -7.16 -5.36
CA ASP A 70 3.74 -7.73 -4.39
C ASP A 70 2.44 -6.92 -4.37
N ILE A 71 1.40 -7.46 -5.02
CA ILE A 71 0.08 -6.85 -5.16
C ILE A 71 -0.56 -6.57 -3.78
N SER A 72 -0.28 -7.39 -2.76
CA SER A 72 -0.88 -7.23 -1.43
C SER A 72 -0.51 -5.89 -0.77
N TYR A 73 0.67 -5.34 -1.08
CA TYR A 73 1.17 -4.09 -0.50
C TYR A 73 1.12 -2.91 -1.46
N SER A 74 1.16 -3.16 -2.78
CA SER A 74 1.29 -2.14 -3.82
C SER A 74 0.12 -2.13 -4.83
N TRP A 75 -1.02 -2.76 -4.49
CA TRP A 75 -2.18 -2.85 -5.39
C TRP A 75 -2.62 -1.49 -5.96
N TRP A 76 -2.57 -0.44 -5.16
CA TRP A 76 -2.93 0.92 -5.55
C TRP A 76 -1.97 1.51 -6.60
N ILE A 77 -0.68 1.15 -6.58
CA ILE A 77 0.29 1.55 -7.61
C ILE A 77 -0.08 0.90 -8.94
N HIS A 78 -0.41 -0.39 -8.92
CA HIS A 78 -0.84 -1.11 -10.12
C HIS A 78 -2.14 -0.54 -10.70
N VAL A 79 -3.10 -0.20 -9.85
CA VAL A 79 -4.35 0.46 -10.27
C VAL A 79 -4.04 1.83 -10.89
N THR A 80 -3.19 2.64 -10.27
CA THR A 80 -2.79 3.95 -10.82
C THR A 80 -2.14 3.81 -12.19
N VAL A 81 -1.20 2.88 -12.35
CA VAL A 81 -0.54 2.63 -13.64
C VAL A 81 -1.54 2.15 -14.69
N LEU A 82 -2.42 1.21 -14.33
CA LEU A 82 -3.41 0.67 -15.25
C LEU A 82 -4.41 1.75 -15.73
N VAL A 83 -4.96 2.55 -14.81
CA VAL A 83 -5.89 3.64 -15.14
C VAL A 83 -5.20 4.71 -15.98
N SER A 84 -3.98 5.11 -15.61
CA SER A 84 -3.19 6.09 -16.37
C SER A 84 -2.90 5.60 -17.79
N PHE A 85 -2.53 4.33 -17.94
CA PHE A 85 -2.25 3.74 -19.25
C PHE A 85 -3.50 3.62 -20.09
N ALA A 86 -4.62 3.17 -19.50
CA ALA A 86 -5.91 3.07 -20.19
C ALA A 86 -6.37 4.44 -20.71
N GLU A 87 -6.27 5.50 -19.88
CA GLU A 87 -6.66 6.85 -20.30
C GLU A 87 -5.76 7.40 -21.40
N ILE A 88 -4.45 7.18 -21.35
CA ILE A 88 -3.53 7.55 -22.42
C ILE A 88 -3.94 6.87 -23.73
N LEU A 89 -4.25 5.57 -23.71
CA LEU A 89 -4.70 4.85 -24.89
C LEU A 89 -6.01 5.41 -25.44
N LEU A 90 -7.01 5.66 -24.58
CA LEU A 90 -8.30 6.22 -24.99
C LEU A 90 -8.16 7.61 -25.63
N VAL A 91 -7.23 8.43 -25.15
CA VAL A 91 -6.95 9.75 -25.71
C VAL A 91 -6.22 9.65 -27.05
N LEU A 92 -5.22 8.78 -27.16
CA LEU A 92 -4.44 8.60 -28.39
C LEU A 92 -5.24 7.99 -29.53
N TYR A 93 -6.07 6.98 -29.26
CA TYR A 93 -6.87 6.33 -30.30
C TYR A 93 -8.11 7.14 -30.71
N ASN A 94 -8.49 8.16 -29.93
CA ASN A 94 -9.60 9.09 -30.21
C ASN A 94 -10.88 8.38 -30.71
N VAL A 95 -11.25 7.26 -30.09
CA VAL A 95 -12.39 6.45 -30.50
C VAL A 95 -13.69 7.20 -30.24
N GLN A 96 -14.45 7.49 -31.29
CA GLN A 96 -15.69 8.27 -31.24
C GLN A 96 -16.95 7.40 -30.99
N SER A 97 -16.87 6.40 -30.14
CA SER A 97 -18.02 5.61 -29.71
C SER A 97 -18.58 6.12 -28.38
N PRO A 98 -19.93 6.18 -28.20
CA PRO A 98 -20.53 6.60 -26.92
C PRO A 98 -20.03 5.80 -25.71
N PHE A 99 -19.80 4.51 -25.88
CA PHE A 99 -19.26 3.64 -24.84
C PHE A 99 -17.84 4.07 -24.40
N PHE A 100 -16.94 4.28 -25.36
CA PHE A 100 -15.58 4.73 -25.07
C PHE A 100 -15.53 6.16 -24.52
N GLY A 101 -16.48 7.02 -24.94
CA GLY A 101 -16.65 8.36 -24.37
C GLY A 101 -17.00 8.33 -22.89
N SER A 102 -17.91 7.45 -22.47
CA SER A 102 -18.27 7.26 -21.07
C SER A 102 -17.11 6.70 -20.24
N LEU A 103 -16.36 5.75 -20.82
CA LEU A 103 -15.19 5.15 -20.17
C LEU A 103 -14.06 6.17 -19.99
N ARG A 104 -13.82 7.01 -20.99
CA ARG A 104 -12.87 8.13 -20.94
C ARG A 104 -13.26 9.15 -19.88
N LEU A 105 -14.56 9.48 -19.74
CA LEU A 105 -15.04 10.36 -18.71
C LEU A 105 -14.77 9.78 -17.31
N LEU A 106 -15.02 8.49 -17.11
CA LEU A 106 -14.81 7.80 -15.84
C LEU A 106 -13.33 7.76 -15.46
N PHE A 107 -12.46 7.35 -16.38
CA PHE A 107 -11.02 7.27 -16.11
C PHE A 107 -10.38 8.66 -16.01
N GLY A 108 -10.79 9.61 -16.83
CA GLY A 108 -10.34 11.00 -16.77
C GLY A 108 -10.73 11.67 -15.45
N LEU A 109 -11.96 11.43 -14.97
CA LEU A 109 -12.40 11.93 -13.67
C LEU A 109 -11.59 11.29 -12.53
N GLY A 110 -11.33 9.99 -12.60
CA GLY A 110 -10.47 9.30 -11.65
C GLY A 110 -9.03 9.81 -11.66
N LEU A 111 -8.48 10.01 -12.87
CA LEU A 111 -7.12 10.50 -13.06
C LEU A 111 -6.94 11.95 -12.60
N LEU A 112 -7.90 12.84 -12.87
CA LEU A 112 -7.81 14.25 -12.49
C LEU A 112 -8.34 14.52 -11.07
N GLY A 113 -9.40 13.80 -10.66
CA GLY A 113 -10.11 14.07 -9.42
C GLY A 113 -9.63 13.29 -8.21
N PHE A 114 -8.88 12.19 -8.38
CA PHE A 114 -8.54 11.32 -7.25
C PHE A 114 -7.09 10.82 -7.25
N LEU A 115 -6.60 10.24 -8.34
CA LEU A 115 -5.32 9.51 -8.36
C LEU A 115 -4.10 10.36 -8.00
N PRO A 116 -3.90 11.57 -8.54
CA PRO A 116 -2.77 12.42 -8.18
C PRO A 116 -2.76 12.79 -6.70
N GLY A 117 -3.95 13.12 -6.17
CA GLY A 117 -4.12 13.45 -4.75
C GLY A 117 -3.88 12.25 -3.86
N TYR A 118 -4.42 11.09 -4.20
CA TYR A 118 -4.22 9.86 -3.44
C TYR A 118 -2.73 9.48 -3.36
N ALA A 119 -2.01 9.52 -4.49
CA ALA A 119 -0.59 9.28 -4.51
C ALA A 119 0.18 10.28 -3.64
N THR A 120 -0.24 11.55 -3.65
CA THR A 120 0.37 12.59 -2.81
C THR A 120 0.08 12.38 -1.33
N VAL A 121 -1.15 11.98 -0.97
CA VAL A 121 -1.51 11.59 0.42
C VAL A 121 -0.62 10.44 0.91
N GLN A 122 -0.40 9.43 0.09
CA GLN A 122 0.48 8.31 0.44
C GLN A 122 1.96 8.74 0.63
N ILE A 123 2.39 9.79 -0.06
CA ILE A 123 3.71 10.41 0.20
C ILE A 123 3.72 11.10 1.56
N LEU A 124 2.70 11.88 1.88
CA LEU A 124 2.64 12.67 3.10
C LEU A 124 2.42 11.80 4.34
N PHE A 125 1.51 10.83 4.25
CA PHE A 125 1.08 9.95 5.33
C PHE A 125 1.34 8.46 5.00
N PRO A 126 2.60 8.02 4.97
CA PRO A 126 2.97 6.65 4.55
C PRO A 126 2.62 5.57 5.58
N LYS A 127 2.18 5.95 6.76
CA LYS A 127 1.58 5.06 7.77
C LYS A 127 0.07 5.25 7.69
N ASP A 128 -0.70 4.18 7.85
CA ASP A 128 -2.17 4.21 7.89
C ASP A 128 -2.65 4.96 9.16
N GLN A 129 -2.40 6.28 9.20
CA GLN A 129 -2.72 7.19 10.32
C GLN A 129 -4.04 7.92 10.09
N LEU A 130 -4.54 7.90 8.86
CA LEU A 130 -5.78 8.55 8.46
C LEU A 130 -6.90 7.52 8.41
N ASP A 131 -8.08 7.91 8.89
CA ASP A 131 -9.28 7.13 8.65
C ASP A 131 -9.62 7.14 7.15
N LEU A 132 -10.34 6.10 6.70
CA LEU A 132 -10.67 5.92 5.28
C LEU A 132 -11.37 7.16 4.70
N LEU A 133 -12.27 7.77 5.46
CA LEU A 133 -13.01 8.96 5.05
C LEU A 133 -12.09 10.19 4.93
N GLU A 134 -11.21 10.39 5.89
CA GLU A 134 -10.20 11.46 5.86
C GLU A 134 -9.25 11.30 4.67
N GLN A 135 -8.82 10.07 4.40
CA GLN A 135 -7.95 9.77 3.28
C GLN A 135 -8.62 10.08 1.94
N ILE A 136 -9.89 9.71 1.76
CA ILE A 136 -10.65 10.01 0.54
C ILE A 136 -10.83 11.51 0.34
N LEU A 137 -11.28 12.22 1.38
CA LEU A 137 -11.50 13.68 1.31
C LEU A 137 -10.21 14.42 1.00
N LEU A 138 -9.13 14.08 1.69
CA LEU A 138 -7.82 14.70 1.48
C LEU A 138 -7.26 14.38 0.08
N SER A 139 -7.51 13.17 -0.42
CA SER A 139 -7.11 12.78 -1.78
C SER A 139 -7.83 13.62 -2.85
N ILE A 140 -9.13 13.82 -2.73
CA ILE A 140 -9.91 14.65 -3.65
C ILE A 140 -9.40 16.10 -3.59
N PHE A 141 -9.26 16.65 -2.39
CA PHE A 141 -8.79 18.03 -2.21
C PHE A 141 -7.38 18.23 -2.81
N LEU A 142 -6.46 17.35 -2.51
CA LEU A 142 -5.09 17.41 -3.02
C LEU A 142 -5.05 17.21 -4.55
N SER A 143 -5.93 16.36 -5.09
CA SER A 143 -6.02 16.13 -6.53
C SER A 143 -6.44 17.40 -7.27
N ILE A 144 -7.38 18.16 -6.73
CA ILE A 144 -7.80 19.45 -7.30
C ILE A 144 -6.61 20.43 -7.31
N ILE A 145 -5.88 20.54 -6.21
CA ILE A 145 -4.71 21.43 -6.11
C ILE A 145 -3.64 21.04 -7.14
N VAL A 146 -3.32 19.76 -7.23
CA VAL A 146 -2.33 19.24 -8.19
C VAL A 146 -2.81 19.49 -9.62
N SER A 147 -4.09 19.24 -9.94
CA SER A 147 -4.64 19.47 -11.28
C SER A 147 -4.58 20.94 -11.68
N ILE A 148 -4.87 21.86 -10.76
CA ILE A 148 -4.72 23.30 -11.00
C ILE A 148 -3.26 23.64 -11.26
N ALA A 149 -2.34 23.14 -10.44
CA ALA A 149 -0.91 23.40 -10.59
C ALA A 149 -0.39 22.90 -11.95
N LEU A 150 -0.76 21.67 -12.35
CA LEU A 150 -0.41 21.11 -13.66
C LEU A 150 -1.03 21.90 -14.81
N GLY A 151 -2.28 22.38 -14.66
CA GLY A 151 -2.95 23.24 -15.63
C GLY A 151 -2.23 24.58 -15.81
N VAL A 152 -1.76 25.19 -14.72
CA VAL A 152 -0.95 26.43 -14.77
C VAL A 152 0.38 26.18 -15.51
N VAL A 153 1.06 25.07 -15.23
CA VAL A 153 2.32 24.71 -15.92
C VAL A 153 2.09 24.54 -17.43
N LEU A 154 1.02 23.85 -17.84
CA LEU A 154 0.67 23.67 -19.24
C LEU A 154 0.28 24.98 -19.91
N GLY A 155 -0.47 25.84 -19.20
CA GLY A 155 -0.87 27.16 -19.71
C GLY A 155 0.34 28.08 -19.91
N ALA A 156 1.27 28.11 -18.97
CA ALA A 156 2.49 28.91 -19.07
C ALA A 156 3.42 28.45 -20.21
N GLY A 157 3.40 27.13 -20.51
CA GLY A 157 4.19 26.55 -21.61
C GLY A 157 3.51 26.62 -22.99
N TYR A 158 2.32 27.20 -23.12
CA TYR A 158 1.50 27.17 -24.34
C TYR A 158 1.19 25.77 -24.89
N PHE A 159 1.29 24.73 -24.05
CA PHE A 159 1.00 23.34 -24.41
C PHE A 159 -0.39 22.88 -23.97
N PHE A 160 -1.36 23.79 -23.89
CA PHE A 160 -2.71 23.49 -23.45
C PHE A 160 -3.49 22.69 -24.50
N ASN A 161 -3.30 21.37 -24.44
CA ASN A 161 -3.89 20.41 -25.35
C ASN A 161 -4.43 19.23 -24.49
N PRO A 162 -5.59 18.64 -24.79
CA PRO A 162 -6.13 17.51 -24.03
C PRO A 162 -5.15 16.35 -23.85
N SER A 163 -4.40 16.02 -24.88
CA SER A 163 -3.39 14.94 -24.82
C SER A 163 -2.24 15.28 -23.87
N SER A 164 -1.77 16.53 -23.88
CA SER A 164 -0.71 17.00 -22.97
C SER A 164 -1.16 17.00 -21.51
N GLY A 165 -2.42 17.36 -21.27
CA GLY A 165 -3.01 17.33 -19.92
C GLY A 165 -3.05 15.92 -19.34
N VAL A 166 -3.52 14.95 -20.13
CA VAL A 166 -3.58 13.54 -19.70
C VAL A 166 -2.18 12.97 -19.50
N LEU A 167 -1.24 13.23 -20.42
CA LEU A 167 0.14 12.76 -20.30
C LEU A 167 0.83 13.32 -19.05
N LEU A 168 0.68 14.62 -18.78
CA LEU A 168 1.32 15.25 -17.62
C LEU A 168 0.71 14.74 -16.30
N SER A 169 -0.64 14.64 -16.23
CA SER A 169 -1.33 14.12 -15.04
C SER A 169 -1.00 12.66 -14.78
N SER A 170 -0.94 11.82 -15.82
CA SER A 170 -0.54 10.41 -15.73
C SER A 170 0.90 10.27 -15.29
N THR A 171 1.81 11.05 -15.85
CA THR A 171 3.24 11.04 -15.47
C THR A 171 3.39 11.44 -13.99
N TYR A 172 2.70 12.48 -13.56
CA TYR A 172 2.70 12.90 -12.16
C TYR A 172 2.16 11.81 -11.25
N ALA A 173 1.00 11.24 -11.56
CA ALA A 173 0.36 10.21 -10.75
C ALA A 173 1.24 8.96 -10.61
N ILE A 174 1.87 8.50 -11.69
CA ILE A 174 2.80 7.37 -11.68
C ILE A 174 4.05 7.70 -10.87
N ALA A 175 4.68 8.86 -11.11
CA ALA A 175 5.89 9.27 -10.39
C ALA A 175 5.64 9.42 -8.88
N ALA A 176 4.53 10.07 -8.50
CA ALA A 176 4.11 10.21 -7.11
C ALA A 176 3.83 8.86 -6.46
N SER A 177 3.17 7.93 -7.18
CA SER A 177 2.89 6.58 -6.68
C SER A 177 4.15 5.78 -6.44
N VAL A 178 5.12 5.83 -7.35
CA VAL A 178 6.42 5.16 -7.20
C VAL A 178 7.20 5.77 -6.01
N LEU A 179 7.19 7.09 -5.87
CA LEU A 179 7.83 7.78 -4.74
C LEU A 179 7.20 7.41 -3.39
N ALA A 180 5.87 7.35 -3.33
CA ALA A 180 5.14 6.90 -2.14
C ALA A 180 5.50 5.45 -1.79
N GLY A 181 5.54 4.56 -2.78
CA GLY A 181 5.97 3.17 -2.63
C GLY A 181 7.39 3.07 -2.10
N TYR A 182 8.32 3.86 -2.64
CA TYR A 182 9.70 3.90 -2.17
C TYR A 182 9.80 4.41 -0.71
N ARG A 183 9.05 5.44 -0.36
CA ARG A 183 9.00 5.97 1.01
C ARG A 183 8.45 4.94 1.99
N ARG A 184 7.38 4.25 1.62
CA ARG A 184 6.80 3.16 2.43
C ARG A 184 7.81 2.02 2.61
N TYR A 185 8.48 1.58 1.53
CA TYR A 185 9.55 0.58 1.57
C TYR A 185 10.71 0.99 2.49
N SER A 186 11.18 2.24 2.39
CA SER A 186 12.29 2.74 3.21
C SER A 186 11.97 2.75 4.71
N MET A 187 10.71 3.06 5.07
CA MET A 187 10.25 3.01 6.46
C MET A 187 10.19 1.59 7.01
N PHE A 188 9.69 0.62 6.23
CA PHE A 188 9.72 -0.79 6.61
C PHE A 188 11.15 -1.27 6.86
N ARG A 189 12.07 -0.91 5.99
CA ARG A 189 13.50 -1.25 6.13
C ARG A 189 14.13 -0.62 7.36
N ALA A 190 13.81 0.64 7.67
CA ALA A 190 14.31 1.35 8.84
C ALA A 190 13.79 0.74 10.16
N SER A 191 12.52 0.39 10.22
CA SER A 191 11.91 -0.27 11.38
C SER A 191 12.55 -1.63 11.68
N ARG A 192 12.89 -2.38 10.63
CA ARG A 192 13.59 -3.67 10.76
C ARG A 192 15.00 -3.51 11.33
N LYS A 193 15.76 -2.53 10.83
CA LYS A 193 17.12 -2.26 11.33
C LYS A 193 17.17 -1.83 12.81
N ARG A 194 16.17 -1.08 13.27
CA ARG A 194 16.11 -0.67 14.70
C ARG A 194 15.88 -1.87 15.61
N LYS A 195 15.06 -2.84 15.20
CA LYS A 195 14.72 -4.03 15.99
C LYS A 195 15.93 -4.98 16.17
N PHE A 196 16.84 -5.03 15.17
CA PHE A 196 18.08 -5.82 15.27
C PHE A 196 19.21 -5.15 16.08
N ARG A 197 19.08 -3.87 16.40
CA ARG A 197 20.11 -3.11 17.15
C ARG A 197 19.82 -3.02 18.65
N SER A 198 18.62 -3.44 19.06
CA SER A 198 18.16 -3.44 20.47
C SER A 198 18.24 -4.83 21.12
N VAL A 199 18.85 -5.80 20.44
CA VAL A 199 19.25 -7.13 20.94
C VAL A 199 20.78 -7.19 20.97
#